data_ae2a7e975d4d980256c6ce140f3b795d
#
_entry.id   ae2a7e975d4d980256c6ce140f3b795d
#
_cell.length_a   1.000
_cell.length_b   1.000
_cell.length_c   1.000
_cell.angle_alpha   90.00
_cell.angle_beta   90.00
_cell.angle_gamma   90.00
#
_symmetry.space_group_name_H-M   'P 1'
#
loop_
_entity.id
_entity.type
_entity.pdbx_description
1 polymer ?
#
loop_
_entity_poly.entity_id
_entity_poly.type
_entity_poly.pdbx_seq_one_letter_code
_entity_poly.pdbx_strand_id
1 'polypeptide(L)'
;MLQKTLFDIPIWIKEVDNFEYKKGKLDEELSKFPAVRNDTNTFFSNRNTNRDGLSKSFGNIMSKELHELQADLKKYRPEINEVWLTDVWSVTYEQGDYQATHNHSSTGLSGLLHLEVPADGPQLNIIMPWNDWIHDDTKYYSVKYKVGTMMIMPSFLLHSSEVNLSDKRKRVISWDMKVE
;
A
#
# COMPACT_ATOMS: atom_id res chain seq x y z
N MET A 1 9.59 38.98 -0.35
CA MET A 1 9.17 37.95 0.59
C MET A 1 9.66 36.61 0.05
N LEU A 2 10.36 35.79 0.84
CA LEU A 2 10.84 34.47 0.41
C LEU A 2 9.83 33.41 0.89
N GLN A 3 9.15 32.74 -0.05
CA GLN A 3 8.29 31.59 0.25
C GLN A 3 9.16 30.33 0.24
N LYS A 4 9.08 29.51 1.29
CA LYS A 4 9.69 28.17 1.35
C LYS A 4 8.60 27.15 1.64
N THR A 5 8.62 26.06 0.86
CA THR A 5 7.86 24.85 1.21
C THR A 5 8.68 24.03 2.19
N LEU A 6 8.16 23.78 3.37
CA LEU A 6 8.87 23.06 4.43
C LEU A 6 8.68 21.54 4.36
N PHE A 7 7.60 21.09 3.72
CA PHE A 7 7.24 19.66 3.66
C PHE A 7 6.94 19.28 2.22
N ASP A 8 7.70 18.28 1.74
CA ASP A 8 7.48 17.61 0.47
C ASP A 8 7.50 16.11 0.75
N ILE A 9 6.30 15.51 0.85
CA ILE A 9 6.14 14.08 1.14
C ILE A 9 5.61 13.43 -0.13
N PRO A 10 6.45 12.67 -0.85
CA PRO A 10 6.04 12.03 -2.07
C PRO A 10 5.21 10.78 -1.80
N ILE A 11 4.28 10.52 -2.72
CA ILE A 11 3.66 9.22 -2.92
C ILE A 11 3.85 8.84 -4.40
N TRP A 12 4.09 7.57 -4.67
CA TRP A 12 4.22 7.05 -6.03
C TRP A 12 3.00 6.23 -6.37
N ILE A 13 2.34 6.57 -7.46
CA ILE A 13 1.15 5.86 -7.94
C ILE A 13 1.42 5.44 -9.38
N LYS A 14 1.21 4.16 -9.67
CA LYS A 14 1.42 3.58 -11.00
C LYS A 14 0.38 2.51 -11.30
N GLU A 15 -0.02 2.43 -12.57
CA GLU A 15 -0.71 1.26 -13.10
C GLU A 15 0.33 0.20 -13.48
N VAL A 16 0.15 -1.02 -12.98
CA VAL A 16 1.08 -2.11 -13.20
C VAL A 16 0.96 -2.64 -14.63
N ASP A 17 2.09 -2.73 -15.32
CA ASP A 17 2.15 -3.27 -16.67
C ASP A 17 1.84 -4.78 -16.69
N ASN A 18 1.10 -5.24 -17.73
CA ASN A 18 0.67 -6.63 -17.88
C ASN A 18 0.00 -7.18 -16.61
N PHE A 19 -0.84 -6.36 -15.97
CA PHE A 19 -1.40 -6.65 -14.67
C PHE A 19 -2.12 -7.99 -14.58
N GLU A 20 -2.97 -8.36 -15.56
CA GLU A 20 -3.74 -9.62 -15.52
C GLU A 20 -2.82 -10.85 -15.44
N TYR A 21 -1.71 -10.84 -16.20
CA TYR A 21 -0.71 -11.91 -16.12
C TYR A 21 -0.03 -11.98 -14.75
N LYS A 22 0.37 -10.83 -14.22
CA LYS A 22 1.00 -10.75 -12.90
C LYS A 22 0.02 -11.13 -11.80
N LYS A 23 -1.23 -10.67 -11.90
CA LYS A 23 -2.31 -11.02 -10.97
C LYS A 23 -2.48 -12.54 -10.90
N GLY A 24 -2.54 -13.24 -12.03
CA GLY A 24 -2.64 -14.69 -12.04
C GLY A 24 -1.50 -15.38 -11.26
N LYS A 25 -0.25 -14.92 -11.45
CA LYS A 25 0.90 -15.43 -10.70
C LYS A 25 0.85 -15.07 -9.21
N LEU A 26 0.42 -13.85 -8.87
CA LEU A 26 0.26 -13.42 -7.49
C LEU A 26 -0.85 -14.21 -6.79
N ASP A 27 -1.95 -14.48 -7.47
CA ASP A 27 -3.05 -15.32 -6.95
C ASP A 27 -2.59 -16.76 -6.68
N GLU A 28 -1.79 -17.35 -7.58
CA GLU A 28 -1.17 -18.65 -7.37
C GLU A 28 -0.26 -18.68 -6.14
N GLU A 29 0.61 -17.68 -5.99
CA GLU A 29 1.47 -17.57 -4.79
C GLU A 29 0.67 -17.36 -3.52
N LEU A 30 -0.30 -16.45 -3.52
CA LEU A 30 -1.13 -16.14 -2.35
C LEU A 30 -2.00 -17.31 -1.91
N SER A 31 -2.39 -18.21 -2.84
CA SER A 31 -3.17 -19.40 -2.49
C SER A 31 -2.45 -20.35 -1.54
N LYS A 32 -1.12 -20.31 -1.50
CA LYS A 32 -0.27 -21.07 -0.57
C LYS A 32 -0.31 -20.54 0.87
N PHE A 33 -0.79 -19.31 1.05
CA PHE A 33 -0.77 -18.59 2.32
C PHE A 33 -2.18 -18.04 2.64
N PRO A 34 -3.10 -18.88 3.10
CA PRO A 34 -4.49 -18.48 3.33
C PRO A 34 -4.57 -17.35 4.35
N ALA A 35 -5.41 -16.36 4.05
CA ALA A 35 -5.71 -15.28 4.97
C ALA A 35 -6.68 -15.77 6.07
N VAL A 36 -6.50 -15.25 7.27
CA VAL A 36 -7.37 -15.47 8.43
C VAL A 36 -7.93 -14.13 8.89
N ARG A 37 -9.02 -14.13 9.66
CA ARG A 37 -9.52 -12.91 10.31
C ARG A 37 -8.41 -12.34 11.19
N ASN A 38 -8.22 -11.03 11.13
CA ASN A 38 -7.29 -10.36 12.03
C ASN A 38 -7.83 -10.31 13.47
N ASP A 39 -6.96 -9.97 14.41
CA ASP A 39 -7.29 -9.98 15.84
C ASP A 39 -8.43 -9.01 16.20
N THR A 40 -8.64 -7.96 15.42
CA THR A 40 -9.74 -7.01 15.58
C THR A 40 -10.99 -7.40 14.81
N ASN A 41 -10.97 -8.48 14.04
CA ASN A 41 -12.09 -8.98 13.21
C ASN A 41 -12.62 -7.96 12.18
N THR A 42 -11.78 -7.07 11.67
CA THR A 42 -12.16 -6.01 10.74
C THR A 42 -11.71 -6.25 9.30
N PHE A 43 -10.93 -7.29 9.03
CA PHE A 43 -10.51 -7.76 7.70
C PHE A 43 -9.86 -9.13 7.79
N PHE A 44 -9.61 -9.77 6.64
CA PHE A 44 -8.79 -10.98 6.54
C PHE A 44 -7.37 -10.65 6.11
N SER A 45 -6.38 -11.28 6.71
CA SER A 45 -4.98 -11.11 6.34
C SER A 45 -4.17 -12.37 6.60
N ASN A 46 -3.10 -12.57 5.85
CA ASN A 46 -2.09 -13.58 6.13
C ASN A 46 -0.83 -12.98 6.80
N ARG A 47 -0.88 -11.73 7.27
CA ARG A 47 0.30 -11.05 7.86
C ARG A 47 0.90 -11.82 9.04
N ASN A 48 0.05 -12.38 9.89
CA ASN A 48 0.47 -13.10 11.11
C ASN A 48 0.60 -14.63 10.90
N THR A 49 0.62 -15.10 9.66
CA THR A 49 0.86 -16.51 9.33
C THR A 49 2.29 -16.71 8.81
N ASN A 50 2.75 -17.97 8.81
CA ASN A 50 4.03 -18.26 8.15
C ASN A 50 3.92 -18.03 6.64
N ARG A 51 4.76 -17.15 6.09
CA ARG A 51 4.75 -16.72 4.69
C ARG A 51 6.15 -16.84 4.05
N ASP A 52 6.94 -17.81 4.50
CA ASP A 52 8.29 -18.02 3.98
C ASP A 52 8.31 -18.08 2.44
N GLY A 53 9.12 -17.23 1.83
CA GLY A 53 9.26 -17.13 0.39
C GLY A 53 8.28 -16.20 -0.32
N LEU A 54 7.18 -15.72 0.30
CA LEU A 54 6.23 -14.82 -0.36
C LEU A 54 6.89 -13.51 -0.82
N SER A 55 7.73 -12.89 0.02
CA SER A 55 8.46 -11.67 -0.34
C SER A 55 9.36 -11.89 -1.55
N LYS A 56 10.02 -13.04 -1.64
CA LYS A 56 10.86 -13.40 -2.80
C LYS A 56 10.04 -13.59 -4.06
N SER A 57 8.93 -14.33 -3.98
CA SER A 57 8.03 -14.55 -5.12
C SER A 57 7.43 -13.24 -5.61
N PHE A 58 6.94 -12.40 -4.70
CA PHE A 58 6.41 -11.07 -5.02
C PHE A 58 7.49 -10.19 -5.69
N GLY A 59 8.70 -10.12 -5.11
CA GLY A 59 9.82 -9.36 -5.67
C GLY A 59 10.18 -9.79 -7.10
N ASN A 60 10.15 -11.09 -7.39
CA ASN A 60 10.40 -11.61 -8.73
C ASN A 60 9.29 -11.23 -9.72
N ILE A 61 8.01 -11.34 -9.32
CA ILE A 61 6.86 -11.01 -10.17
C ILE A 61 6.79 -9.50 -10.45
N MET A 62 7.10 -8.67 -9.44
CA MET A 62 7.02 -7.21 -9.48
C MET A 62 8.38 -6.54 -9.75
N SER A 63 9.39 -7.30 -10.19
CA SER A 63 10.77 -6.81 -10.31
C SER A 63 10.89 -5.54 -11.15
N LYS A 64 10.16 -5.44 -12.26
CA LYS A 64 10.17 -4.24 -13.12
C LYS A 64 9.71 -3.00 -12.34
N GLU A 65 8.56 -3.06 -11.68
CA GLU A 65 7.98 -1.95 -10.94
C GLU A 65 8.84 -1.53 -9.76
N LEU A 66 9.44 -2.50 -9.06
CA LEU A 66 10.35 -2.23 -7.95
C LEU A 66 11.67 -1.57 -8.42
N HIS A 67 12.22 -1.97 -9.57
CA HIS A 67 13.39 -1.29 -10.16
C HIS A 67 13.06 0.15 -10.62
N GLU A 68 11.89 0.36 -11.23
CA GLU A 68 11.44 1.69 -11.61
C GLU A 68 11.26 2.59 -10.38
N LEU A 69 10.65 2.07 -9.31
CA LEU A 69 10.55 2.77 -8.03
C LEU A 69 11.93 3.16 -7.49
N GLN A 70 12.89 2.23 -7.47
CA GLN A 70 14.24 2.53 -7.00
C GLN A 70 14.91 3.63 -7.82
N ALA A 71 14.71 3.63 -9.14
CA ALA A 71 15.22 4.67 -10.02
C ALA A 71 14.59 6.05 -9.72
N ASP A 72 13.28 6.09 -9.47
CA ASP A 72 12.58 7.33 -9.14
C ASP A 72 12.93 7.83 -7.73
N LEU A 73 13.10 6.93 -6.77
CA LEU A 73 13.60 7.27 -5.44
C LEU A 73 14.97 7.91 -5.49
N LYS A 74 15.92 7.37 -6.27
CA LYS A 74 17.25 7.93 -6.46
C LYS A 74 17.24 9.31 -7.13
N LYS A 75 16.27 9.58 -8.01
CA LYS A 75 16.08 10.93 -8.57
C LYS A 75 15.58 11.92 -7.51
N TYR A 76 14.68 11.48 -6.66
CA TYR A 76 14.11 12.29 -5.59
C TYR A 76 15.08 12.51 -4.43
N ARG A 77 15.82 11.45 -4.07
CA ARG A 77 16.81 11.42 -2.99
C ARG A 77 18.06 10.68 -3.45
N PRO A 78 19.04 11.39 -4.03
CA PRO A 78 20.27 10.76 -4.58
C PRO A 78 21.11 10.01 -3.54
N GLU A 79 20.95 10.34 -2.25
CA GLU A 79 21.62 9.66 -1.14
C GLU A 79 21.11 8.25 -0.85
N ILE A 80 19.96 7.84 -1.42
CA ILE A 80 19.42 6.49 -1.27
C ILE A 80 20.33 5.50 -2.03
N ASN A 81 20.94 4.58 -1.30
CA ASN A 81 21.78 3.52 -1.87
C ASN A 81 20.96 2.31 -2.29
N GLU A 82 20.15 1.78 -1.38
CA GLU A 82 19.40 0.54 -1.57
C GLU A 82 17.97 0.63 -1.05
N VAL A 83 17.09 -0.16 -1.67
CA VAL A 83 15.71 -0.36 -1.26
C VAL A 83 15.40 -1.85 -1.39
N TRP A 84 14.91 -2.49 -0.32
CA TRP A 84 14.56 -3.90 -0.35
C TRP A 84 13.28 -4.22 0.41
N LEU A 85 12.59 -5.25 -0.05
CA LEU A 85 11.39 -5.77 0.60
C LEU A 85 11.76 -6.41 1.94
N THR A 86 10.99 -6.10 2.96
CA THR A 86 11.11 -6.74 4.29
C THR A 86 9.97 -7.67 4.59
N ASP A 87 8.75 -7.32 4.18
CA ASP A 87 7.56 -8.13 4.40
C ASP A 87 6.55 -7.94 3.28
N VAL A 88 5.76 -8.98 2.98
CA VAL A 88 4.65 -8.96 1.99
C VAL A 88 3.49 -9.76 2.54
N TRP A 89 2.26 -9.23 2.44
CA TRP A 89 1.05 -9.93 2.87
C TRP A 89 -0.16 -9.51 2.05
N SER A 90 -1.22 -10.31 2.10
CA SER A 90 -2.53 -9.97 1.53
C SER A 90 -3.47 -9.42 2.60
N VAL A 91 -4.36 -8.54 2.16
CA VAL A 91 -5.50 -8.05 2.95
C VAL A 91 -6.76 -8.16 2.10
N THR A 92 -7.82 -8.72 2.68
CA THR A 92 -9.12 -8.86 2.04
C THR A 92 -10.19 -8.22 2.94
N TYR A 93 -11.01 -7.39 2.34
CA TYR A 93 -12.15 -6.72 2.97
C TYR A 93 -13.43 -7.25 2.34
N GLU A 94 -14.19 -8.03 3.10
CA GLU A 94 -15.56 -8.42 2.76
C GLU A 94 -16.53 -7.27 3.09
N GLN A 95 -17.80 -7.43 2.81
CA GLN A 95 -18.81 -6.42 3.16
C GLN A 95 -18.79 -6.14 4.67
N GLY A 96 -18.73 -4.88 5.04
CA GLY A 96 -18.63 -4.41 6.42
C GLY A 96 -17.20 -4.33 6.97
N ASP A 97 -16.21 -4.87 6.25
CA ASP A 97 -14.82 -4.81 6.68
C ASP A 97 -14.19 -3.43 6.41
N TYR A 98 -13.24 -3.06 7.25
CA TYR A 98 -12.50 -1.81 7.16
C TYR A 98 -11.11 -1.96 7.78
N GLN A 99 -10.26 -0.98 7.61
CA GLN A 99 -9.01 -0.87 8.36
C GLN A 99 -8.91 0.50 8.99
N ALA A 100 -8.84 0.50 10.33
CA ALA A 100 -8.67 1.72 11.11
C ALA A 100 -7.37 2.45 10.75
N THR A 101 -7.30 3.72 11.10
CA THR A 101 -6.11 4.54 10.91
C THR A 101 -4.90 3.91 11.58
N HIS A 102 -3.84 3.74 10.80
CA HIS A 102 -2.57 3.15 11.24
C HIS A 102 -1.42 3.65 10.37
N ASN A 103 -0.21 3.34 10.75
CA ASN A 103 1.00 3.41 9.92
C ASN A 103 1.77 2.09 10.03
N HIS A 104 2.85 1.94 9.27
CA HIS A 104 3.62 0.70 9.29
C HIS A 104 4.91 0.82 10.09
N SER A 105 5.56 2.00 10.09
CA SER A 105 6.84 2.26 10.78
C SER A 105 7.12 3.75 10.79
N SER A 106 8.11 4.16 11.58
CA SER A 106 8.67 5.53 11.54
C SER A 106 9.63 5.76 10.36
N THR A 107 10.11 4.70 9.71
CA THR A 107 11.09 4.75 8.62
C THR A 107 10.73 3.76 7.52
N GLY A 108 11.30 3.96 6.32
CA GLY A 108 11.09 3.11 5.17
C GLY A 108 9.86 3.48 4.34
N LEU A 109 9.45 2.57 3.48
CA LEU A 109 8.33 2.73 2.57
C LEU A 109 7.36 1.57 2.75
N SER A 110 6.08 1.86 2.54
CA SER A 110 5.02 0.86 2.47
C SER A 110 4.31 0.93 1.14
N GLY A 111 3.92 -0.20 0.61
CA GLY A 111 3.25 -0.30 -0.68
C GLY A 111 1.94 -1.06 -0.63
N LEU A 112 1.08 -0.75 -1.59
CA LEU A 112 -0.21 -1.39 -1.82
C LEU A 112 -0.36 -1.69 -3.30
N LEU A 113 -0.85 -2.89 -3.65
CA LEU A 113 -1.29 -3.28 -4.99
C LEU A 113 -2.73 -3.75 -4.93
N HIS A 114 -3.61 -3.10 -5.68
CA HIS A 114 -5.02 -3.40 -5.71
C HIS A 114 -5.32 -4.56 -6.68
N LEU A 115 -5.66 -5.74 -6.14
CA LEU A 115 -5.98 -6.94 -6.92
C LEU A 115 -7.45 -7.03 -7.31
N GLU A 116 -8.34 -6.66 -6.39
CA GLU A 116 -9.79 -6.63 -6.59
C GLU A 116 -10.35 -5.35 -5.95
N VAL A 117 -11.14 -4.62 -6.71
CA VAL A 117 -11.74 -3.35 -6.29
C VAL A 117 -13.19 -3.32 -6.74
N PRO A 118 -14.16 -3.26 -5.82
CA PRO A 118 -15.56 -2.98 -6.19
C PRO A 118 -15.69 -1.59 -6.83
N ALA A 119 -16.66 -1.42 -7.72
CA ALA A 119 -16.89 -0.14 -8.40
C ALA A 119 -17.23 1.00 -7.40
N ASP A 120 -17.90 0.64 -6.32
CA ASP A 120 -18.31 1.46 -5.18
C ASP A 120 -17.46 1.13 -3.92
N GLY A 121 -16.21 0.67 -4.14
CA GLY A 121 -15.34 0.18 -3.07
C GLY A 121 -14.87 1.27 -2.11
N PRO A 122 -14.37 0.84 -0.94
CA PRO A 122 -13.94 1.73 0.12
C PRO A 122 -12.78 2.61 -0.32
N GLN A 123 -12.79 3.87 0.08
CA GLN A 123 -11.70 4.81 -0.18
C GLN A 123 -10.45 4.42 0.64
N LEU A 124 -9.28 4.74 0.09
CA LEU A 124 -8.03 4.76 0.82
C LEU A 124 -7.72 6.22 1.17
N ASN A 125 -7.72 6.54 2.44
CA ASN A 125 -7.47 7.88 2.93
C ASN A 125 -6.08 7.96 3.57
N ILE A 126 -5.26 8.90 3.13
CA ILE A 126 -4.01 9.29 3.78
C ILE A 126 -4.29 10.53 4.61
N ILE A 127 -3.95 10.48 5.89
CA ILE A 127 -4.12 11.59 6.81
C ILE A 127 -2.86 12.45 6.75
N MET A 128 -3.02 13.72 6.44
CA MET A 128 -1.88 14.63 6.41
C MET A 128 -1.31 14.79 7.83
N PRO A 129 0.03 14.75 8.00
CA PRO A 129 0.66 14.82 9.32
C PRO A 129 0.63 16.23 9.94
N TRP A 130 -0.15 17.13 9.39
CA TRP A 130 -0.41 18.48 9.90
C TRP A 130 -1.84 18.90 9.61
N ASN A 131 -2.37 19.78 10.46
CA ASN A 131 -3.68 20.40 10.24
C ASN A 131 -3.59 21.57 9.25
N ASP A 132 -4.70 21.87 8.61
CA ASP A 132 -4.86 23.13 7.91
C ASP A 132 -4.92 24.26 8.95
N TRP A 133 -3.82 25.04 9.03
CA TRP A 133 -3.69 26.11 10.00
C TRP A 133 -4.65 27.29 9.77
N ILE A 134 -5.32 27.35 8.59
CA ILE A 134 -6.33 28.38 8.28
C ILE A 134 -7.70 27.96 8.82
N HIS A 135 -8.07 26.67 8.64
CA HIS A 135 -9.40 26.15 8.96
C HIS A 135 -9.45 25.30 10.22
N ASP A 136 -8.31 25.09 10.88
CA ASP A 136 -8.15 24.23 12.07
C ASP A 136 -8.74 22.83 11.85
N ASP A 137 -8.44 22.23 10.70
CA ASP A 137 -9.01 20.96 10.26
C ASP A 137 -7.92 19.96 9.86
N THR A 138 -8.18 18.69 10.10
CA THR A 138 -7.31 17.59 9.64
C THR A 138 -7.59 17.31 8.17
N LYS A 139 -6.57 17.45 7.34
CA LYS A 139 -6.69 17.17 5.90
C LYS A 139 -6.51 15.70 5.62
N TYR A 140 -7.36 15.21 4.72
CA TYR A 140 -7.30 13.87 4.15
C TYR A 140 -7.01 13.97 2.66
N TYR A 141 -6.17 13.05 2.18
CA TYR A 141 -5.97 12.82 0.76
C TYR A 141 -6.58 11.46 0.40
N SER A 142 -7.72 11.48 -0.27
CA SER A 142 -8.37 10.26 -0.76
C SER A 142 -7.73 9.84 -2.08
N VAL A 143 -7.06 8.70 -2.06
CA VAL A 143 -6.38 8.17 -3.25
C VAL A 143 -7.39 7.53 -4.19
N LYS A 144 -7.40 7.99 -5.44
CA LYS A 144 -8.15 7.32 -6.51
C LYS A 144 -7.36 6.12 -7.00
N TYR A 145 -7.97 4.96 -7.02
CA TYR A 145 -7.36 3.72 -7.47
C TYR A 145 -8.36 2.82 -8.20
N LYS A 146 -7.84 1.91 -8.97
CA LYS A 146 -8.57 0.82 -9.65
C LYS A 146 -7.77 -0.48 -9.53
N VAL A 147 -8.32 -1.55 -10.03
CA VAL A 147 -7.59 -2.82 -10.18
C VAL A 147 -6.30 -2.58 -10.95
N GLY A 148 -5.19 -3.12 -10.45
CA GLY A 148 -3.84 -2.93 -11.01
C GLY A 148 -3.14 -1.64 -10.60
N THR A 149 -3.77 -0.76 -9.80
CA THR A 149 -3.08 0.39 -9.23
C THR A 149 -2.13 -0.05 -8.12
N MET A 150 -0.85 0.28 -8.26
CA MET A 150 0.18 0.20 -7.24
C MET A 150 0.40 1.57 -6.64
N MET A 151 0.47 1.65 -5.32
CA MET A 151 0.81 2.87 -4.58
C MET A 151 1.93 2.58 -3.59
N ILE A 152 2.85 3.52 -3.45
CA ILE A 152 3.95 3.46 -2.49
C ILE A 152 4.04 4.80 -1.77
N MET A 153 4.27 4.77 -0.48
CA MET A 153 4.33 5.93 0.38
C MET A 153 5.32 5.74 1.53
N PRO A 154 5.83 6.80 2.15
CA PRO A 154 6.57 6.69 3.40
C PRO A 154 5.76 5.97 4.49
N SER A 155 6.40 5.01 5.17
CA SER A 155 5.73 4.12 6.14
C SER A 155 5.13 4.84 7.35
N PHE A 156 5.60 6.05 7.67
CA PHE A 156 5.09 6.85 8.78
C PHE A 156 3.72 7.51 8.50
N LEU A 157 3.29 7.58 7.22
CA LEU A 157 2.03 8.21 6.88
C LEU A 157 0.85 7.41 7.45
N LEU A 158 0.03 8.10 8.24
CA LEU A 158 -1.23 7.56 8.74
C LEU A 158 -2.20 7.37 7.58
N HIS A 159 -2.80 6.20 7.50
CA HIS A 159 -3.79 5.90 6.47
C HIS A 159 -4.84 4.92 6.97
N SER A 160 -5.97 4.86 6.26
CA SER A 160 -7.09 3.98 6.59
C SER A 160 -7.79 3.49 5.32
N SER A 161 -8.48 2.37 5.42
CA SER A 161 -9.47 1.94 4.42
C SER A 161 -10.86 2.09 5.01
N GLU A 162 -11.74 2.84 4.35
CA GLU A 162 -13.13 2.97 4.74
C GLU A 162 -13.85 1.61 4.75
N VAL A 163 -15.04 1.58 5.32
CA VAL A 163 -15.88 0.39 5.35
C VAL A 163 -16.23 -0.04 3.92
N ASN A 164 -16.02 -1.31 3.60
CA ASN A 164 -16.47 -1.88 2.35
C ASN A 164 -18.00 -2.08 2.41
N LEU A 165 -18.75 -1.19 1.79
CA LEU A 165 -20.22 -1.27 1.73
C LEU A 165 -20.72 -2.16 0.60
N SER A 166 -19.83 -2.54 -0.33
CA SER A 166 -20.15 -3.41 -1.46
C SER A 166 -20.38 -4.86 -1.03
N ASP A 167 -21.22 -5.58 -1.76
CA ASP A 167 -21.34 -7.04 -1.67
C ASP A 167 -20.16 -7.80 -2.29
N LYS A 168 -19.28 -7.06 -2.98
CA LYS A 168 -18.02 -7.59 -3.55
C LYS A 168 -16.85 -7.26 -2.63
N ARG A 169 -15.92 -8.20 -2.53
CA ARG A 169 -14.71 -8.00 -1.75
C ARG A 169 -13.73 -7.03 -2.42
N LYS A 170 -13.00 -6.29 -1.61
CA LYS A 170 -11.76 -5.62 -1.98
C LYS A 170 -10.58 -6.49 -1.56
N ARG A 171 -9.58 -6.66 -2.43
CA ARG A 171 -8.37 -7.40 -2.10
C ARG A 171 -7.12 -6.65 -2.54
N VAL A 172 -6.15 -6.55 -1.64
CA VAL A 172 -4.87 -5.89 -1.87
C VAL A 172 -3.71 -6.79 -1.45
N ILE A 173 -2.54 -6.58 -2.05
CA ILE A 173 -1.25 -6.99 -1.49
C ILE A 173 -0.63 -5.76 -0.87
N SER A 174 -0.17 -5.88 0.35
CA SER A 174 0.58 -4.85 1.06
C SER A 174 1.99 -5.34 1.32
N TRP A 175 2.95 -4.41 1.39
CA TRP A 175 4.35 -4.74 1.68
C TRP A 175 5.05 -3.60 2.37
N ASP A 176 6.12 -3.93 3.07
CA ASP A 176 7.05 -2.99 3.68
C ASP A 176 8.44 -3.08 3.03
N MET A 177 9.14 -1.95 2.98
CA MET A 177 10.50 -1.84 2.44
C MET A 177 11.37 -1.01 3.37
N LYS A 178 12.63 -1.41 3.47
CA LYS A 178 13.68 -0.58 4.04
C LYS A 178 14.37 0.23 2.96
N VAL A 179 14.90 1.38 3.37
CA VAL A 179 15.64 2.34 2.53
C VAL A 179 16.92 2.69 3.27
N GLU A 180 18.07 2.58 2.60
CA GLU A 180 19.40 2.99 3.06
C GLU A 180 20.09 3.94 2.10
#